data_5af11da592c51fccf75628c417810360
#
_entry.id   5af11da592c51fccf75628c417810360
#
_cell.length_a   1.000
_cell.length_b   1.000
_cell.length_c   1.000
_cell.angle_alpha   90.00
_cell.angle_beta   90.00
_cell.angle_gamma   90.00
#
_symmetry.space_group_name_H-M   'P 1'
#
loop_
_entity.id
_entity.type
_entity.pdbx_description
1 polymer ?
#
loop_
_entity_poly.entity_id
_entity_poly.type
_entity_poly.pdbx_seq_one_letter_code
_entity_poly.pdbx_strand_id
1 'polypeptide(L)'
;MHTPSLTLERIYPPQLDANNEDDRETLRIHLERYDFAATRLTGARVLDMACGCGYGSDRLAELNPDKTIVGVDIDPAAIAFAQAHYQRPNLTYICADAESFRSEEKFDCIVSLETIEHLPRPRQLIENCAALLADGGQIIASVPVTPTLDGNPHHLHDFSTRSFFALFRPYGLLPQERYEQIQWWQFKGLFQRRPSKLHRSEGVGNAVLAYYRKNPLYLLRRLASMLRYGFSNRYLTCRFRSPSV
;
A
#
# COMPACT_ATOMS: atom_id res chain seq x y z
N MET A 1 4.79 -27.19 3.28
CA MET A 1 4.30 -25.82 3.43
C MET A 1 4.00 -25.29 2.05
N HIS A 2 2.78 -24.84 1.81
CA HIS A 2 2.41 -24.29 0.51
C HIS A 2 3.02 -22.88 0.43
N THR A 3 3.94 -22.67 -0.51
CA THR A 3 4.52 -21.34 -0.73
C THR A 3 3.46 -20.47 -1.40
N PRO A 4 3.04 -19.34 -0.80
CA PRO A 4 2.05 -18.46 -1.43
C PRO A 4 2.56 -17.98 -2.78
N SER A 5 1.68 -17.90 -3.77
CA SER A 5 2.05 -17.39 -5.10
C SER A 5 2.27 -15.88 -5.06
N LEU A 6 3.33 -15.40 -5.70
CA LEU A 6 3.53 -13.98 -6.00
C LEU A 6 2.37 -13.48 -6.85
N THR A 7 1.73 -12.39 -6.42
CA THR A 7 0.68 -11.70 -7.18
C THR A 7 1.02 -10.22 -7.31
N LEU A 8 0.35 -9.51 -8.22
CA LEU A 8 0.45 -8.04 -8.30
C LEU A 8 -0.12 -7.34 -7.06
N GLU A 9 -0.88 -8.08 -6.24
CA GLU A 9 -1.51 -7.60 -5.01
C GLU A 9 -0.57 -7.72 -3.81
N ARG A 10 0.31 -8.74 -3.77
CA ARG A 10 1.18 -9.02 -2.63
C ARG A 10 2.59 -9.36 -3.05
N ILE A 11 3.52 -8.68 -2.41
CA ILE A 11 4.95 -8.93 -2.57
C ILE A 11 5.43 -9.81 -1.42
N TYR A 12 6.14 -10.89 -1.78
CA TYR A 12 6.86 -11.75 -0.85
C TYR A 12 8.36 -11.53 -1.08
N PRO A 13 9.05 -10.68 -0.32
CA PRO A 13 10.43 -10.30 -0.58
C PRO A 13 11.40 -11.46 -0.81
N PRO A 14 11.34 -12.59 -0.06
CA PRO A 14 12.20 -13.75 -0.31
C PRO A 14 11.98 -14.46 -1.65
N GLN A 15 10.86 -14.18 -2.33
CA GLN A 15 10.53 -14.79 -3.64
C GLN A 15 10.96 -13.93 -4.82
N LEU A 16 11.32 -12.66 -4.57
CA LEU A 16 11.80 -11.76 -5.60
C LEU A 16 13.19 -12.17 -6.09
N ASP A 17 13.48 -11.91 -7.37
CA ASP A 17 14.80 -12.14 -7.92
C ASP A 17 15.69 -10.90 -7.71
N ALA A 18 16.66 -11.03 -6.79
CA ALA A 18 17.60 -9.96 -6.50
C ALA A 18 18.44 -9.52 -7.73
N ASN A 19 18.52 -10.36 -8.78
CA ASN A 19 19.20 -10.02 -10.03
C ASN A 19 18.27 -9.36 -11.07
N ASN A 20 16.96 -9.33 -10.81
CA ASN A 20 15.98 -8.66 -11.66
C ASN A 20 15.81 -7.19 -11.22
N GLU A 21 16.00 -6.24 -12.15
CA GLU A 21 15.93 -4.81 -11.86
C GLU A 21 14.50 -4.38 -11.45
N ASP A 22 13.47 -4.94 -12.09
CA ASP A 22 12.07 -4.62 -11.79
C ASP A 22 11.65 -5.10 -10.40
N ASP A 23 12.11 -6.30 -10.01
CA ASP A 23 11.82 -6.87 -8.69
C ASP A 23 12.50 -6.04 -7.58
N ARG A 24 13.77 -5.63 -7.80
CA ARG A 24 14.49 -4.75 -6.86
C ARG A 24 13.83 -3.38 -6.73
N GLU A 25 13.47 -2.78 -7.87
CA GLU A 25 12.83 -1.46 -7.88
C GLU A 25 11.47 -1.50 -7.18
N THR A 26 10.69 -2.55 -7.43
CA THR A 26 9.41 -2.74 -6.76
C THR A 26 9.59 -2.84 -5.24
N LEU A 27 10.50 -3.69 -4.77
CA LEU A 27 10.77 -3.83 -3.34
C LEU A 27 11.29 -2.50 -2.74
N ARG A 28 12.20 -1.81 -3.43
CA ARG A 28 12.74 -0.52 -3.00
C ARG A 28 11.64 0.51 -2.76
N ILE A 29 10.73 0.67 -3.72
CA ILE A 29 9.61 1.62 -3.63
C ILE A 29 8.71 1.29 -2.43
N HIS A 30 8.46 0.01 -2.18
CA HIS A 30 7.66 -0.41 -1.02
C HIS A 30 8.37 -0.14 0.31
N LEU A 31 9.65 -0.49 0.43
CA LEU A 31 10.42 -0.24 1.64
C LEU A 31 10.58 1.26 1.94
N GLU A 32 10.78 2.09 0.94
CA GLU A 32 10.88 3.55 1.13
C GLU A 32 9.61 4.15 1.75
N ARG A 33 8.41 3.62 1.43
CA ARG A 33 7.17 4.06 2.08
C ARG A 33 7.14 3.69 3.56
N TYR A 34 7.59 2.47 3.88
CA TYR A 34 7.71 2.03 5.27
C TYR A 34 8.78 2.83 6.02
N ASP A 35 9.91 3.15 5.39
CA ASP A 35 10.96 4.01 5.97
C ASP A 35 10.43 5.45 6.22
N PHE A 36 9.65 5.98 5.28
CA PHE A 36 8.96 7.26 5.50
C PHE A 36 8.01 7.18 6.70
N ALA A 37 7.21 6.12 6.81
CA ALA A 37 6.32 5.92 7.95
C ALA A 37 7.10 5.74 9.26
N ALA A 38 8.12 4.87 9.28
CA ALA A 38 8.90 4.53 10.45
C ALA A 38 9.53 5.74 11.15
N THR A 39 10.04 6.70 10.36
CA THR A 39 10.65 7.93 10.90
C THR A 39 9.64 8.96 11.42
N ARG A 40 8.34 8.70 11.26
CA ARG A 40 7.23 9.60 11.60
C ARG A 40 6.23 9.00 12.58
N LEU A 41 6.50 7.81 13.07
CA LEU A 41 5.64 7.18 14.08
C LEU A 41 5.64 8.03 15.37
N THR A 42 4.45 8.22 15.92
CA THR A 42 4.26 8.90 17.21
C THR A 42 3.61 7.95 18.21
N GLY A 43 3.83 8.20 19.51
CA GLY A 43 3.29 7.37 20.58
C GLY A 43 3.94 6.00 20.68
N ALA A 44 3.32 5.10 21.43
CA ALA A 44 3.86 3.79 21.77
C ALA A 44 3.23 2.64 20.97
N ARG A 45 1.96 2.77 20.56
CA ARG A 45 1.19 1.71 19.88
C ARG A 45 0.93 2.05 18.42
N VAL A 46 1.37 1.19 17.54
CA VAL A 46 1.27 1.36 16.08
C VAL A 46 0.52 0.18 15.47
N LEU A 47 -0.42 0.48 14.58
CA LEU A 47 -1.14 -0.50 13.78
C LEU A 47 -0.68 -0.40 12.33
N ASP A 48 -0.24 -1.52 11.76
CA ASP A 48 -0.03 -1.67 10.32
C ASP A 48 -1.24 -2.40 9.73
N MET A 49 -2.14 -1.63 9.13
CA MET A 49 -3.45 -2.09 8.65
C MET A 49 -3.36 -2.56 7.20
N ALA A 50 -3.69 -3.83 6.96
CA ALA A 50 -3.46 -4.58 5.74
C ALA A 50 -1.94 -4.77 5.46
N CYS A 51 -1.25 -5.36 6.45
CA CYS A 51 0.20 -5.50 6.46
C CYS A 51 0.75 -6.53 5.44
N GLY A 52 -0.12 -7.25 4.74
CA GLY A 52 0.26 -8.30 3.81
C GLY A 52 1.09 -9.41 4.47
N CYS A 53 2.21 -9.78 3.85
CA CYS A 53 3.10 -10.82 4.36
C CYS A 53 4.07 -10.33 5.46
N GLY A 54 3.92 -9.12 5.99
CA GLY A 54 4.52 -8.65 7.23
C GLY A 54 5.91 -8.01 7.13
N TYR A 55 6.55 -7.94 5.96
CA TYR A 55 7.89 -7.33 5.82
C TYR A 55 7.92 -5.84 6.21
N GLY A 56 6.81 -5.14 5.95
CA GLY A 56 6.66 -3.73 6.31
C GLY A 56 6.50 -3.54 7.82
N SER A 57 5.65 -4.36 8.45
CA SER A 57 5.50 -4.36 9.91
C SER A 57 6.82 -4.71 10.61
N ASP A 58 7.59 -5.67 10.06
CA ASP A 58 8.94 -5.99 10.55
C ASP A 58 9.88 -4.79 10.47
N ARG A 59 9.84 -4.05 9.35
CA ARG A 59 10.62 -2.84 9.16
C ARG A 59 10.24 -1.73 10.13
N LEU A 60 8.93 -1.53 10.38
CA LEU A 60 8.46 -0.58 11.40
C LEU A 60 8.97 -0.95 12.80
N ALA A 61 8.89 -2.24 13.15
CA ALA A 61 9.32 -2.75 14.45
C ALA A 61 10.84 -2.67 14.65
N GLU A 62 11.61 -2.97 13.58
CA GLU A 62 13.07 -2.85 13.58
C GLU A 62 13.55 -1.43 13.87
N LEU A 63 12.97 -0.46 13.18
CA LEU A 63 13.38 0.93 13.28
C LEU A 63 12.82 1.64 14.52
N ASN A 64 11.87 1.01 15.23
CA ASN A 64 11.20 1.57 16.40
C ASN A 64 11.09 0.53 17.53
N PRO A 65 12.22 0.13 18.14
CA PRO A 65 12.22 -0.93 19.15
C PRO A 65 11.50 -0.53 20.46
N ASP A 66 11.25 0.76 20.67
CA ASP A 66 10.51 1.34 21.79
C ASP A 66 8.98 1.30 21.61
N LYS A 67 8.48 0.90 20.44
CA LYS A 67 7.05 0.87 20.09
C LYS A 67 6.52 -0.56 19.97
N THR A 68 5.25 -0.74 20.27
CA THR A 68 4.52 -1.98 19.99
C THR A 68 3.86 -1.87 18.62
N ILE A 69 4.19 -2.79 17.72
CA ILE A 69 3.65 -2.86 16.37
C ILE A 69 2.66 -4.03 16.27
N VAL A 70 1.48 -3.76 15.73
CA VAL A 70 0.46 -4.77 15.44
C VAL A 70 0.21 -4.77 13.94
N GLY A 71 0.52 -5.86 13.25
CA GLY A 71 0.20 -6.07 11.83
C GLY A 71 -1.14 -6.79 11.70
N VAL A 72 -2.03 -6.28 10.86
CA VAL A 72 -3.34 -6.88 10.58
C VAL A 72 -3.51 -7.11 9.09
N ASP A 73 -3.88 -8.32 8.69
CA ASP A 73 -4.27 -8.62 7.29
C ASP A 73 -5.38 -9.66 7.27
N ILE A 74 -6.20 -9.64 6.24
CA ILE A 74 -7.34 -10.54 6.06
C ILE A 74 -6.91 -11.95 5.63
N ASP A 75 -5.75 -12.08 4.99
CA ASP A 75 -5.28 -13.35 4.43
C ASP A 75 -4.54 -14.19 5.48
N PRO A 76 -5.11 -15.34 5.90
CA PRO A 76 -4.46 -16.20 6.87
C PRO A 76 -3.12 -16.77 6.38
N ALA A 77 -2.93 -16.93 5.05
CA ALA A 77 -1.66 -17.43 4.50
C ALA A 77 -0.57 -16.36 4.59
N ALA A 78 -0.91 -15.09 4.35
CA ALA A 78 0.01 -13.96 4.52
C ALA A 78 0.41 -13.80 5.99
N ILE A 79 -0.54 -13.88 6.92
CA ILE A 79 -0.26 -13.80 8.36
C ILE A 79 0.58 -14.99 8.84
N ALA A 80 0.30 -16.20 8.40
CA ALA A 80 1.11 -17.37 8.75
C ALA A 80 2.56 -17.23 8.22
N PHE A 81 2.71 -16.67 7.01
CA PHE A 81 4.03 -16.36 6.47
C PHE A 81 4.74 -15.29 7.31
N ALA A 82 4.05 -14.20 7.66
CA ALA A 82 4.60 -13.12 8.49
C ALA A 82 5.10 -13.65 9.84
N GLN A 83 4.27 -14.42 10.54
CA GLN A 83 4.62 -15.05 11.82
C GLN A 83 5.82 -16.00 11.73
N ALA A 84 6.00 -16.66 10.60
CA ALA A 84 7.12 -17.60 10.40
C ALA A 84 8.45 -16.90 10.07
N HIS A 85 8.41 -15.74 9.40
CA HIS A 85 9.60 -15.11 8.81
C HIS A 85 10.00 -13.79 9.48
N TYR A 86 9.07 -13.09 10.13
CA TYR A 86 9.29 -11.76 10.69
C TYR A 86 8.89 -11.73 12.16
N GLN A 87 9.83 -12.13 13.02
CA GLN A 87 9.61 -12.22 14.47
C GLN A 87 10.45 -11.18 15.21
N ARG A 88 9.79 -10.30 15.95
CA ARG A 88 10.45 -9.33 16.85
C ARG A 88 9.70 -9.26 18.18
N PRO A 89 10.39 -8.95 19.31
CA PRO A 89 9.76 -8.88 20.62
C PRO A 89 8.61 -7.86 20.70
N ASN A 90 8.65 -6.82 19.87
CA ASN A 90 7.70 -5.71 19.83
C ASN A 90 6.71 -5.80 18.67
N LEU A 91 6.59 -6.97 17.99
CA LEU A 91 5.73 -7.16 16.81
C LEU A 91 4.79 -8.35 17.00
N THR A 92 3.50 -8.11 16.72
CA THR A 92 2.46 -9.16 16.69
C THR A 92 1.65 -9.07 15.40
N TYR A 93 1.09 -10.22 14.96
CA TYR A 93 0.25 -10.30 13.76
C TYR A 93 -1.11 -10.88 14.08
N ILE A 94 -2.16 -10.29 13.51
CA ILE A 94 -3.56 -10.67 13.69
C ILE A 94 -4.20 -10.89 12.32
N CYS A 95 -4.87 -12.04 12.13
CA CYS A 95 -5.66 -12.28 10.94
C CYS A 95 -7.05 -11.67 11.12
N ALA A 96 -7.35 -10.57 10.45
CA ALA A 96 -8.65 -9.89 10.51
C ALA A 96 -8.86 -8.98 9.30
N ASP A 97 -10.13 -8.71 8.98
CA ASP A 97 -10.51 -7.77 7.93
C ASP A 97 -10.32 -6.32 8.41
N ALA A 98 -9.56 -5.54 7.65
CA ALA A 98 -9.25 -4.14 7.93
C ALA A 98 -10.49 -3.24 8.03
N GLU A 99 -11.55 -3.53 7.27
CA GLU A 99 -12.80 -2.76 7.32
C GLU A 99 -13.62 -3.01 8.60
N SER A 100 -13.38 -4.12 9.30
CA SER A 100 -14.15 -4.54 10.47
C SER A 100 -13.32 -4.83 11.72
N PHE A 101 -12.00 -4.77 11.65
CA PHE A 101 -11.11 -5.01 12.80
C PHE A 101 -11.47 -4.10 13.98
N ARG A 102 -11.44 -4.68 15.19
CA ARG A 102 -11.69 -3.97 16.45
C ARG A 102 -10.55 -4.26 17.42
N SER A 103 -10.27 -3.29 18.28
CA SER A 103 -9.31 -3.40 19.36
C SER A 103 -9.86 -2.67 20.59
N GLU A 104 -9.66 -3.22 21.79
CA GLU A 104 -9.99 -2.55 23.03
C GLU A 104 -9.09 -1.35 23.28
N GLU A 105 -7.81 -1.47 22.90
CA GLU A 105 -6.84 -0.40 23.03
C GLU A 105 -6.70 0.38 21.73
N LYS A 106 -6.58 1.69 21.87
CA LYS A 106 -6.36 2.61 20.76
C LYS A 106 -4.92 2.60 20.28
N PHE A 107 -4.71 3.10 19.08
CA PHE A 107 -3.40 3.24 18.45
C PHE A 107 -3.02 4.70 18.32
N ASP A 108 -1.77 5.03 18.63
CA ASP A 108 -1.23 6.38 18.49
C ASP A 108 -0.91 6.70 17.01
N CYS A 109 -0.58 5.65 16.26
CA CYS A 109 -0.32 5.75 14.82
C CYS A 109 -0.91 4.55 14.09
N ILE A 110 -1.58 4.81 12.97
CA ILE A 110 -2.05 3.78 12.05
C ILE A 110 -1.35 3.98 10.71
N VAL A 111 -0.74 2.91 10.19
CA VAL A 111 -0.10 2.85 8.88
C VAL A 111 -0.98 2.00 7.96
N SER A 112 -1.27 2.46 6.74
CA SER A 112 -2.00 1.69 5.73
C SER A 112 -1.50 2.09 4.34
N LEU A 113 -0.64 1.25 3.77
CA LEU A 113 0.08 1.57 2.54
C LEU A 113 -0.39 0.69 1.39
N GLU A 114 -0.76 1.33 0.26
CA GLU A 114 -1.22 0.65 -0.98
C GLU A 114 -2.35 -0.36 -0.69
N THR A 115 -3.36 0.09 0.02
CA THR A 115 -4.50 -0.75 0.48
C THR A 115 -5.82 -0.18 0.01
N ILE A 116 -5.97 1.13 0.13
CA ILE A 116 -7.25 1.86 -0.02
C ILE A 116 -7.86 1.63 -1.42
N GLU A 117 -7.02 1.54 -2.44
CA GLU A 117 -7.42 1.31 -3.84
C GLU A 117 -7.97 -0.08 -4.14
N HIS A 118 -7.67 -1.05 -3.27
CA HIS A 118 -8.11 -2.44 -3.41
C HIS A 118 -9.46 -2.73 -2.73
N LEU A 119 -9.92 -1.85 -1.84
CA LEU A 119 -11.08 -2.12 -1.01
C LEU A 119 -12.38 -1.70 -1.71
N PRO A 120 -13.45 -2.50 -1.62
CA PRO A 120 -14.76 -2.12 -2.13
C PRO A 120 -15.31 -0.84 -1.50
N ARG A 121 -14.98 -0.60 -0.22
CA ARG A 121 -15.50 0.52 0.59
C ARG A 121 -14.37 1.32 1.25
N PRO A 122 -13.55 2.07 0.51
CA PRO A 122 -12.39 2.77 1.06
C PRO A 122 -12.75 3.75 2.20
N ARG A 123 -13.95 4.32 2.19
CA ARG A 123 -14.44 5.17 3.29
C ARG A 123 -14.62 4.40 4.59
N GLN A 124 -15.06 3.14 4.53
CA GLN A 124 -15.24 2.28 5.68
C GLN A 124 -13.92 1.96 6.37
N LEU A 125 -12.86 1.71 5.59
CA LEU A 125 -11.51 1.56 6.15
C LEU A 125 -11.09 2.80 6.94
N ILE A 126 -11.23 4.01 6.35
CA ILE A 126 -10.81 5.25 7.02
C ILE A 126 -11.66 5.53 8.26
N GLU A 127 -12.96 5.27 8.20
CA GLU A 127 -13.86 5.35 9.37
C GLU A 127 -13.38 4.41 10.48
N ASN A 128 -13.05 3.16 10.14
CA ASN A 128 -12.54 2.19 11.08
C ASN A 128 -11.19 2.63 11.68
N CYS A 129 -10.25 3.07 10.83
CA CYS A 129 -8.97 3.61 11.30
C CYS A 129 -9.18 4.80 12.26
N ALA A 130 -10.05 5.75 11.91
CA ALA A 130 -10.34 6.91 12.78
C ALA A 130 -10.95 6.46 14.12
N ALA A 131 -11.81 5.43 14.11
CA ALA A 131 -12.39 4.87 15.34
C ALA A 131 -11.36 4.15 16.22
N LEU A 132 -10.29 3.58 15.64
CA LEU A 132 -9.20 2.91 16.35
C LEU A 132 -8.12 3.87 16.84
N LEU A 133 -8.11 5.11 16.35
CA LEU A 133 -7.08 6.09 16.67
C LEU A 133 -7.26 6.64 18.08
N ALA A 134 -6.16 6.81 18.80
CA ALA A 134 -6.11 7.55 20.07
C ALA A 134 -6.28 9.05 19.85
N ASP A 135 -6.63 9.79 20.89
CA ASP A 135 -6.72 11.25 20.85
C ASP A 135 -5.35 11.85 20.46
N GLY A 136 -5.35 12.75 19.50
CA GLY A 136 -4.13 13.32 18.96
C GLY A 136 -3.25 12.37 18.14
N GLY A 137 -3.74 11.16 17.87
CA GLY A 137 -3.06 10.19 17.01
C GLY A 137 -3.01 10.61 15.54
N GLN A 138 -2.37 9.78 14.72
CA GLN A 138 -2.14 10.06 13.31
C GLN A 138 -2.36 8.83 12.42
N ILE A 139 -2.66 9.09 11.14
CA ILE A 139 -2.70 8.04 10.11
C ILE A 139 -1.65 8.36 9.05
N ILE A 140 -0.87 7.36 8.66
CA ILE A 140 0.04 7.43 7.51
C ILE A 140 -0.49 6.46 6.46
N ALA A 141 -0.89 6.99 5.32
CA ALA A 141 -1.52 6.18 4.26
C ALA A 141 -0.95 6.52 2.89
N SER A 142 -0.97 5.55 1.97
CA SER A 142 -0.57 5.75 0.59
C SER A 142 -1.57 5.20 -0.42
N VAL A 143 -1.56 5.81 -1.60
CA VAL A 143 -2.31 5.35 -2.78
C VAL A 143 -1.56 5.76 -4.05
N PRO A 144 -1.76 5.04 -5.19
CA PRO A 144 -1.39 5.56 -6.49
C PRO A 144 -2.27 6.76 -6.85
N VAL A 145 -1.66 7.83 -7.37
CA VAL A 145 -2.36 9.07 -7.78
C VAL A 145 -2.36 9.30 -9.28
N THR A 146 -1.92 8.32 -10.04
CA THR A 146 -2.11 8.20 -11.49
C THR A 146 -3.09 7.08 -11.80
N PRO A 147 -3.73 7.05 -12.97
CA PRO A 147 -4.62 5.94 -13.35
C PRO A 147 -3.92 4.59 -13.26
N THR A 148 -4.53 3.58 -12.66
CA THR A 148 -3.95 2.24 -12.42
C THR A 148 -4.91 1.09 -12.71
N LEU A 149 -6.23 1.35 -12.81
CA LEU A 149 -7.27 0.34 -13.05
C LEU A 149 -7.06 -0.46 -14.34
N ASP A 150 -6.38 0.11 -15.33
CA ASP A 150 -6.08 -0.54 -16.60
C ASP A 150 -4.85 -1.45 -16.55
N GLY A 151 -4.01 -1.27 -15.54
CA GLY A 151 -2.74 -1.99 -15.37
C GLY A 151 -2.70 -2.98 -14.21
N ASN A 152 -3.62 -2.86 -13.26
CA ASN A 152 -3.72 -3.75 -12.11
C ASN A 152 -5.18 -4.22 -11.93
N PRO A 153 -5.50 -5.50 -12.17
CA PRO A 153 -6.86 -6.03 -12.06
C PRO A 153 -7.42 -6.04 -10.63
N HIS A 154 -6.56 -5.88 -9.62
CA HIS A 154 -6.94 -5.83 -8.21
C HIS A 154 -7.30 -4.42 -7.73
N HIS A 155 -6.98 -3.37 -8.51
CA HIS A 155 -7.40 -2.02 -8.18
C HIS A 155 -8.89 -1.83 -8.49
N LEU A 156 -9.64 -1.31 -7.53
CA LEU A 156 -11.06 -0.99 -7.67
C LEU A 156 -11.28 0.52 -7.82
N HIS A 157 -10.30 1.34 -7.41
CA HIS A 157 -10.40 2.78 -7.40
C HIS A 157 -9.14 3.45 -7.94
N ASP A 158 -9.34 4.53 -8.70
CA ASP A 158 -8.30 5.51 -9.00
C ASP A 158 -8.43 6.72 -8.09
N PHE A 159 -7.32 7.12 -7.50
CA PHE A 159 -7.27 8.32 -6.68
C PHE A 159 -6.54 9.47 -7.38
N SER A 160 -7.00 10.68 -7.11
CA SER A 160 -6.24 11.91 -7.22
C SER A 160 -5.84 12.34 -5.80
N THR A 161 -4.83 13.21 -5.68
CA THR A 161 -4.48 13.81 -4.38
C THR A 161 -5.71 14.40 -3.67
N ARG A 162 -6.60 15.06 -4.42
CA ARG A 162 -7.83 15.66 -3.86
C ARG A 162 -8.80 14.62 -3.33
N SER A 163 -9.08 13.56 -4.11
CA SER A 163 -10.02 12.50 -3.69
C SER A 163 -9.46 11.66 -2.55
N PHE A 164 -8.16 11.41 -2.53
CA PHE A 164 -7.48 10.75 -1.43
C PHE A 164 -7.62 11.54 -0.12
N PHE A 165 -7.30 12.84 -0.12
CA PHE A 165 -7.45 13.67 1.07
C PHE A 165 -8.89 13.83 1.53
N ALA A 166 -9.86 13.78 0.61
CA ALA A 166 -11.27 13.88 0.93
C ALA A 166 -11.79 12.69 1.77
N LEU A 167 -11.08 11.55 1.78
CA LEU A 167 -11.44 10.41 2.62
C LEU A 167 -11.23 10.69 4.11
N PHE A 168 -10.23 11.50 4.47
CA PHE A 168 -9.80 11.74 5.85
C PHE A 168 -10.49 12.97 6.48
N ARG A 169 -10.91 13.94 5.65
CA ARG A 169 -11.52 15.20 6.12
C ARG A 169 -12.72 15.02 7.05
N PRO A 170 -13.66 14.07 6.82
CA PRO A 170 -14.82 13.89 7.71
C PRO A 170 -14.45 13.59 9.17
N TYR A 171 -13.24 13.06 9.39
CA TYR A 171 -12.72 12.68 10.71
C TYR A 171 -11.78 13.73 11.30
N GLY A 172 -11.74 14.95 10.74
CA GLY A 172 -10.83 16.01 11.21
C GLY A 172 -9.36 15.78 10.91
N LEU A 173 -9.04 14.76 10.12
CA LEU A 173 -7.66 14.38 9.77
C LEU A 173 -7.21 15.16 8.54
N LEU A 174 -6.26 16.08 8.73
CA LEU A 174 -5.72 16.93 7.68
C LEU A 174 -4.31 16.50 7.27
N PRO A 175 -3.96 16.63 5.97
CA PRO A 175 -2.63 16.29 5.49
C PRO A 175 -1.57 17.23 6.08
N GLN A 176 -0.55 16.67 6.72
CA GLN A 176 0.55 17.40 7.35
C GLN A 176 1.83 17.31 6.52
N GLU A 177 2.16 16.12 6.07
CA GLU A 177 3.40 15.84 5.35
C GLU A 177 3.16 14.84 4.23
N ARG A 178 3.85 15.01 3.11
CA ARG A 178 3.67 14.23 1.89
C ARG A 178 5.01 13.68 1.44
N TYR A 179 4.97 12.47 0.92
CA TYR A 179 6.08 11.82 0.24
C TYR A 179 5.58 11.30 -1.10
N GLU A 180 6.13 11.81 -2.18
CA GLU A 180 5.77 11.42 -3.55
C GLU A 180 6.85 10.54 -4.13
N GLN A 181 6.46 9.41 -4.72
CA GLN A 181 7.33 8.51 -5.44
C GLN A 181 6.93 8.47 -6.90
N ILE A 182 7.93 8.38 -7.78
CA ILE A 182 7.74 8.27 -9.23
C ILE A 182 8.38 6.98 -9.68
N GLN A 183 7.56 6.07 -10.20
CA GLN A 183 8.02 4.86 -10.85
C GLN A 183 7.91 5.04 -12.37
N TRP A 184 9.04 5.14 -13.03
CA TRP A 184 9.08 5.25 -14.49
C TRP A 184 8.76 3.90 -15.12
N TRP A 185 7.97 3.91 -16.20
CA TRP A 185 7.70 2.70 -16.96
C TRP A 185 8.98 2.20 -17.61
N GLN A 186 9.30 0.96 -17.33
CA GLN A 186 10.50 0.36 -17.91
C GLN A 186 10.14 -0.32 -19.23
N PHE A 187 10.36 0.37 -20.35
CA PHE A 187 10.19 -0.21 -21.70
C PHE A 187 11.25 -1.26 -22.02
N LYS A 188 12.37 -1.28 -21.30
CA LYS A 188 13.42 -2.29 -21.45
C LYS A 188 12.95 -3.71 -21.15
N GLY A 189 11.93 -3.88 -20.29
CA GLY A 189 11.33 -5.17 -19.95
C GLY A 189 10.69 -5.88 -21.16
N LEU A 190 10.31 -5.14 -22.22
CA LEU A 190 9.81 -5.72 -23.47
C LEU A 190 10.89 -6.53 -24.23
N PHE A 191 12.16 -6.31 -23.94
CA PHE A 191 13.31 -6.94 -24.60
C PHE A 191 14.15 -7.81 -23.67
N GLN A 192 13.76 -7.93 -22.38
CA GLN A 192 14.51 -8.73 -21.41
C GLN A 192 14.18 -10.22 -21.56
N ARG A 193 15.22 -11.07 -21.55
CA ARG A 193 15.11 -12.52 -21.62
C ARG A 193 14.58 -13.19 -20.33
N ARG A 194 14.43 -12.43 -19.24
CA ARG A 194 13.91 -12.93 -17.95
C ARG A 194 12.73 -12.03 -17.53
N PRO A 195 11.48 -12.49 -17.70
CA PRO A 195 10.34 -11.78 -17.16
C PRO A 195 10.43 -11.72 -15.63
N SER A 196 9.96 -10.61 -15.03
CA SER A 196 9.78 -10.49 -13.59
C SER A 196 8.97 -11.68 -13.05
N LYS A 197 9.32 -12.19 -11.86
CA LYS A 197 8.55 -13.22 -11.16
C LYS A 197 7.18 -12.70 -10.69
N LEU A 198 7.00 -11.38 -10.68
CA LEU A 198 5.68 -10.78 -10.53
C LEU A 198 4.86 -11.13 -11.78
N HIS A 199 3.98 -12.10 -11.65
CA HIS A 199 3.18 -12.63 -12.75
C HIS A 199 2.31 -11.51 -13.34
N ARG A 200 2.76 -10.93 -14.45
CA ARG A 200 1.84 -10.28 -15.40
C ARG A 200 1.21 -11.42 -16.18
N SER A 201 -0.08 -11.62 -15.98
CA SER A 201 -0.84 -12.63 -16.74
C SER A 201 -0.54 -12.49 -18.24
N GLU A 202 -0.24 -13.61 -18.90
CA GLU A 202 -0.15 -13.66 -20.37
C GLU A 202 -1.42 -13.06 -20.96
N GLY A 203 -1.28 -12.09 -21.88
CA GLY A 203 -2.42 -11.44 -22.53
C GLY A 203 -2.75 -10.02 -22.05
N VAL A 204 -1.90 -9.38 -21.24
CA VAL A 204 -2.11 -7.98 -20.74
C VAL A 204 -2.44 -7.02 -21.88
N GLY A 205 -1.80 -7.10 -23.05
CA GLY A 205 -2.09 -6.22 -24.19
C GLY A 205 -3.53 -6.35 -24.70
N ASN A 206 -4.06 -7.57 -24.79
CA ASN A 206 -5.44 -7.81 -25.23
C ASN A 206 -6.45 -7.40 -24.15
N ALA A 207 -6.14 -7.63 -22.88
CA ALA A 207 -6.97 -7.22 -21.75
C ALA A 207 -7.05 -5.70 -21.64
N VAL A 208 -5.94 -4.98 -21.79
CA VAL A 208 -5.86 -3.51 -21.79
C VAL A 208 -6.65 -2.92 -22.97
N LEU A 209 -6.52 -3.49 -24.17
CA LEU A 209 -7.29 -3.05 -25.34
C LEU A 209 -8.79 -3.28 -25.15
N ALA A 210 -9.18 -4.45 -24.62
CA ALA A 210 -10.57 -4.75 -24.31
C ALA A 210 -11.13 -3.81 -23.23
N TYR A 211 -10.32 -3.46 -22.22
CA TYR A 211 -10.67 -2.50 -21.18
C TYR A 211 -10.98 -1.11 -21.77
N TYR A 212 -10.10 -0.58 -22.63
CA TYR A 212 -10.31 0.73 -23.26
C TYR A 212 -11.47 0.77 -24.25
N ARG A 213 -11.76 -0.34 -24.94
CA ARG A 213 -12.96 -0.43 -25.76
C ARG A 213 -14.26 -0.32 -24.94
N LYS A 214 -14.28 -0.85 -23.72
CA LYS A 214 -15.39 -0.72 -22.78
C LYS A 214 -15.40 0.62 -22.04
N ASN A 215 -14.25 1.24 -21.87
CA ASN A 215 -14.06 2.45 -21.05
C ASN A 215 -13.29 3.54 -21.81
N PRO A 216 -13.87 4.14 -22.90
CA PRO A 216 -13.14 5.07 -23.77
C PRO A 216 -12.71 6.36 -23.02
N LEU A 217 -13.50 6.84 -22.05
CA LEU A 217 -13.15 8.00 -21.23
C LEU A 217 -11.91 7.72 -20.36
N TYR A 218 -11.68 6.48 -19.99
CA TYR A 218 -10.50 6.10 -19.22
C TYR A 218 -9.22 6.23 -20.07
N LEU A 219 -9.29 5.90 -21.36
CA LEU A 219 -8.17 6.14 -22.29
C LEU A 219 -7.79 7.61 -22.33
N LEU A 220 -8.78 8.53 -22.39
CA LEU A 220 -8.52 9.96 -22.36
C LEU A 220 -7.84 10.40 -21.05
N ARG A 221 -8.29 9.86 -19.90
CA ARG A 221 -7.64 10.12 -18.60
C ARG A 221 -6.20 9.61 -18.59
N ARG A 222 -5.95 8.42 -19.14
CA ARG A 222 -4.59 7.87 -19.24
C ARG A 222 -3.69 8.74 -20.12
N LEU A 223 -4.18 9.14 -21.31
CA LEU A 223 -3.44 10.03 -22.20
C LEU A 223 -3.15 11.39 -21.54
N ALA A 224 -4.13 11.98 -20.88
CA ALA A 224 -3.92 13.24 -20.13
C ALA A 224 -2.88 13.08 -19.01
N SER A 225 -2.89 11.94 -18.30
CA SER A 225 -1.88 11.62 -17.28
C SER A 225 -0.49 11.49 -17.91
N MET A 226 -0.37 10.81 -19.06
CA MET A 226 0.89 10.66 -19.78
C MET A 226 1.44 12.00 -20.31
N LEU A 227 0.57 12.88 -20.80
CA LEU A 227 0.96 14.22 -21.23
C LEU A 227 1.45 15.07 -20.05
N ARG A 228 0.84 14.92 -18.88
CA ARG A 228 1.17 15.72 -17.69
C ARG A 228 2.39 15.18 -16.93
N TYR A 229 2.55 13.86 -16.82
CA TYR A 229 3.50 13.22 -15.93
C TYR A 229 4.49 12.30 -16.63
N GLY A 230 4.43 12.20 -17.96
CA GLY A 230 5.21 11.25 -18.74
C GLY A 230 4.72 9.80 -18.53
N PHE A 231 5.56 8.85 -18.94
CA PHE A 231 5.30 7.42 -18.77
C PHE A 231 5.71 6.96 -17.37
N SER A 232 4.94 7.36 -16.36
CA SER A 232 5.23 7.05 -14.96
C SER A 232 3.97 6.73 -14.17
N ASN A 233 4.12 5.90 -13.13
CA ASN A 233 3.17 5.80 -12.05
C ASN A 233 3.64 6.68 -10.89
N ARG A 234 2.70 7.35 -10.25
CA ARG A 234 2.98 8.21 -9.09
C ARG A 234 2.22 7.68 -7.90
N TYR A 235 2.91 7.62 -6.79
CA TYR A 235 2.38 7.20 -5.50
C TYR A 235 2.51 8.34 -4.52
N LEU A 236 1.48 8.53 -3.71
CA LEU A 236 1.46 9.56 -2.68
C LEU A 236 1.27 8.90 -1.32
N THR A 237 2.29 8.99 -0.48
CA THR A 237 2.19 8.69 0.95
C THR A 237 1.98 10.00 1.70
N CYS A 238 1.04 10.01 2.64
CA CYS A 238 0.71 11.21 3.40
C CYS A 238 0.47 10.89 4.86
N ARG A 239 0.98 11.74 5.74
CA ARG A 239 0.68 11.75 7.15
C ARG A 239 -0.51 12.67 7.41
N PHE A 240 -1.54 12.14 8.05
CA PHE A 240 -2.76 12.84 8.43
C PHE A 240 -2.86 12.94 9.95
N ARG A 241 -3.25 14.10 10.44
CA ARG A 241 -3.43 14.35 11.87
C ARG A 241 -4.52 15.40 12.10
N SER A 242 -5.20 15.31 13.23
CA SER A 242 -6.04 16.42 13.67
C SER A 242 -5.20 17.66 13.92
N PRO A 243 -5.69 18.88 13.61
CA PRO A 243 -5.05 20.10 14.03
C PRO A 243 -4.85 20.07 15.55
N SER A 244 -3.69 20.49 16.01
CA SER A 244 -3.47 20.74 17.44
C SER A 244 -4.45 21.85 17.86
N VAL A 245 -5.24 21.60 18.90
CA VAL A 245 -6.09 22.62 19.54
C VAL A 245 -5.19 23.63 20.23
#